data_390f8ddbb0c9f2f1ebe5cbf74ebe171c
#
_entry.id   390f8ddbb0c9f2f1ebe5cbf74ebe171c
#
_cell.length_a   1.000
_cell.length_b   1.000
_cell.length_c   1.000
_cell.angle_alpha   90.00
_cell.angle_beta   90.00
_cell.angle_gamma   90.00
#
_symmetry.space_group_name_H-M   'P 1'
#
loop_
_entity.id
_entity.type
_entity.pdbx_description
1 polymer ?
#
loop_
_entity_poly.entity_id
_entity_poly.type
_entity_poly.pdbx_seq_one_letter_code
_entity_poly.pdbx_strand_id
1 'polypeptide(L)'
;MKSVLITGAVRNSGLGIARKFLKEGWQTVITSRSESDAKKVASELQEEFGVPCFGFGYSPLDAISDTEILFQKIEKSSIELDSVVCNAADLGRWMNPLTVDPNEWQNVIRTNVVGYFMPAREAVKQMIRSGKANGATIVFVGSINYKDALPERSAYVASKGAIASMTKGLALDFAQYGVRVNCLAPGAIWTTRYDAMDKAEAEERRNKIPLRVFSTKETMGEQAFFLATEASYPMTGSVLIVDGGSDALMSGGF
;
A
#
# COMPACT_ATOMS: atom_id res chain seq x y z
N MET A 1 -10.59 -20.59 -1.59
CA MET A 1 -10.69 -19.24 -1.01
C MET A 1 -9.55 -18.41 -1.61
N LYS A 2 -9.82 -17.18 -2.03
CA LYS A 2 -8.76 -16.26 -2.50
C LYS A 2 -7.95 -15.73 -1.30
N SER A 3 -6.68 -15.38 -1.55
CA SER A 3 -5.76 -14.94 -0.50
C SER A 3 -5.02 -13.67 -0.88
N VAL A 4 -4.79 -12.78 0.09
CA VAL A 4 -4.06 -11.52 -0.10
C VAL A 4 -2.99 -11.31 0.97
N LEU A 5 -1.83 -10.79 0.57
CA LEU A 5 -0.82 -10.24 1.47
C LEU A 5 -0.95 -8.71 1.48
N ILE A 6 -1.02 -8.11 2.68
CA ILE A 6 -1.09 -6.65 2.85
C ILE A 6 0.03 -6.20 3.78
N THR A 7 0.98 -5.43 3.27
CA THR A 7 2.08 -4.95 4.09
C THR A 7 1.68 -3.73 4.93
N GLY A 8 2.09 -3.70 6.23
CA GLY A 8 1.80 -2.58 7.12
C GLY A 8 0.33 -2.40 7.44
N ALA A 9 -0.38 -3.49 7.80
CA ALA A 9 -1.84 -3.51 7.88
C ALA A 9 -2.44 -3.52 9.29
N VAL A 10 -1.66 -3.18 10.32
CA VAL A 10 -2.15 -3.15 11.71
C VAL A 10 -2.84 -1.84 12.12
N ARG A 11 -2.82 -0.83 11.25
CA ARG A 11 -3.45 0.48 11.51
C ARG A 11 -3.74 1.25 10.23
N ASN A 12 -4.50 2.35 10.35
CA ASN A 12 -4.78 3.32 9.29
C ASN A 12 -5.26 2.66 7.97
N SER A 13 -4.74 3.11 6.82
CA SER A 13 -5.11 2.62 5.50
C SER A 13 -4.94 1.09 5.35
N GLY A 14 -3.81 0.55 5.83
CA GLY A 14 -3.56 -0.88 5.76
C GLY A 14 -4.60 -1.70 6.52
N LEU A 15 -5.02 -1.26 7.71
CA LEU A 15 -6.09 -1.91 8.46
C LEU A 15 -7.43 -1.83 7.72
N GLY A 16 -7.76 -0.67 7.12
CA GLY A 16 -8.97 -0.53 6.31
C GLY A 16 -8.97 -1.45 5.09
N ILE A 17 -7.82 -1.59 4.44
CA ILE A 17 -7.64 -2.53 3.33
C ILE A 17 -7.86 -3.98 3.83
N ALA A 18 -7.23 -4.39 4.92
CA ALA A 18 -7.39 -5.74 5.48
C ALA A 18 -8.85 -6.06 5.82
N ARG A 19 -9.55 -5.13 6.48
CA ARG A 19 -10.97 -5.27 6.80
C ARG A 19 -11.85 -5.47 5.57
N LYS A 20 -11.58 -4.74 4.48
CA LYS A 20 -12.32 -4.92 3.23
C LYS A 20 -12.13 -6.30 2.64
N PHE A 21 -10.89 -6.79 2.53
CA PHE A 21 -10.63 -8.12 1.98
C PHE A 21 -11.26 -9.23 2.83
N LEU A 22 -11.18 -9.13 4.17
CA LEU A 22 -11.82 -10.08 5.08
C LEU A 22 -13.36 -10.06 4.94
N LYS A 23 -13.96 -8.87 4.85
CA LYS A 23 -15.40 -8.71 4.61
C LYS A 23 -15.87 -9.40 3.33
N GLU A 24 -15.02 -9.42 2.31
CA GLU A 24 -15.28 -10.09 1.02
C GLU A 24 -14.86 -11.58 1.02
N GLY A 25 -14.54 -12.14 2.20
CA GLY A 25 -14.24 -13.55 2.38
C GLY A 25 -12.84 -13.98 1.90
N TRP A 26 -11.89 -13.05 1.76
CA TRP A 26 -10.52 -13.39 1.37
C TRP A 26 -9.67 -13.71 2.59
N GLN A 27 -9.00 -14.85 2.58
CA GLN A 27 -7.92 -15.14 3.52
C GLN A 27 -6.87 -14.03 3.46
N THR A 28 -6.53 -13.44 4.60
CA THR A 28 -5.69 -12.24 4.62
C THR A 28 -4.43 -12.46 5.46
N VAL A 29 -3.29 -12.13 4.88
CA VAL A 29 -2.01 -12.03 5.57
C VAL A 29 -1.71 -10.56 5.80
N ILE A 30 -1.55 -10.16 7.06
CA ILE A 30 -1.16 -8.80 7.43
C ILE A 30 0.25 -8.77 7.99
N THR A 31 0.97 -7.67 7.78
CA THR A 31 2.30 -7.51 8.38
C THR A 31 2.44 -6.24 9.19
N SER A 32 3.38 -6.28 10.13
CA SER A 32 3.88 -5.15 10.90
C SER A 32 5.37 -5.36 11.19
N ARG A 33 6.09 -4.29 11.53
CA ARG A 33 7.47 -4.40 12.05
C ARG A 33 7.51 -5.20 13.36
N SER A 34 6.48 -5.07 14.18
CA SER A 34 6.26 -5.90 15.38
C SER A 34 5.40 -7.11 15.00
N GLU A 35 5.98 -8.30 15.07
CA GLU A 35 5.24 -9.55 14.81
C GLU A 35 4.15 -9.80 15.85
N SER A 36 4.37 -9.40 17.10
CA SER A 36 3.35 -9.51 18.15
C SER A 36 2.13 -8.65 17.84
N ASP A 37 2.32 -7.42 17.34
CA ASP A 37 1.20 -6.55 16.95
C ASP A 37 0.46 -7.12 15.75
N ALA A 38 1.21 -7.66 14.76
CA ALA A 38 0.59 -8.29 13.60
C ALA A 38 -0.28 -9.49 14.00
N LYS A 39 0.23 -10.36 14.88
CA LYS A 39 -0.51 -11.53 15.39
C LYS A 39 -1.75 -11.13 16.18
N LYS A 40 -1.62 -10.12 17.07
CA LYS A 40 -2.75 -9.60 17.84
C LYS A 40 -3.87 -9.10 16.95
N VAL A 41 -3.55 -8.18 16.04
CA VAL A 41 -4.53 -7.60 15.11
C VAL A 41 -5.12 -8.66 14.19
N ALA A 42 -4.33 -9.63 13.72
CA ALA A 42 -4.84 -10.73 12.90
C ALA A 42 -5.85 -11.59 13.64
N SER A 43 -5.61 -11.89 14.93
CA SER A 43 -6.57 -12.64 15.77
C SER A 43 -7.88 -11.88 15.97
N GLU A 44 -7.81 -10.58 16.27
CA GLU A 44 -8.99 -9.70 16.41
C GLU A 44 -9.80 -9.66 15.12
N LEU A 45 -9.15 -9.51 13.97
CA LEU A 45 -9.81 -9.50 12.67
C LEU A 45 -10.42 -10.84 12.30
N GLN A 46 -9.73 -11.95 12.61
CA GLN A 46 -10.27 -13.30 12.38
C GLN A 46 -11.52 -13.56 13.22
N GLU A 47 -11.51 -13.14 14.48
CA GLU A 47 -12.68 -13.24 15.36
C GLU A 47 -13.85 -12.40 14.85
N GLU A 48 -13.58 -11.17 14.38
CA GLU A 48 -14.60 -10.24 13.88
C GLU A 48 -15.27 -10.75 12.59
N PHE A 49 -14.47 -11.24 11.64
CA PHE A 49 -14.97 -11.59 10.30
C PHE A 49 -15.24 -13.07 10.08
N GLY A 50 -14.76 -13.95 10.93
CA GLY A 50 -14.85 -15.41 10.75
C GLY A 50 -14.06 -15.95 9.57
N VAL A 51 -13.11 -15.17 9.04
CA VAL A 51 -12.27 -15.49 7.87
C VAL A 51 -10.81 -15.59 8.32
N PRO A 52 -10.03 -16.59 7.85
CA PRO A 52 -8.63 -16.75 8.27
C PRO A 52 -7.80 -15.48 8.04
N CYS A 53 -7.14 -15.01 9.11
CA CYS A 53 -6.24 -13.87 9.10
C CYS A 53 -4.94 -14.23 9.81
N PHE A 54 -3.80 -13.97 9.16
CA PHE A 54 -2.47 -14.32 9.65
C PHE A 54 -1.63 -13.06 9.84
N GLY A 55 -0.92 -12.98 10.97
CA GLY A 55 -0.05 -11.85 11.30
C GLY A 55 1.42 -12.26 11.30
N PHE A 56 2.27 -11.60 10.49
CA PHE A 56 3.70 -11.84 10.44
C PHE A 56 4.52 -10.56 10.60
N GLY A 57 5.75 -10.72 11.11
CA GLY A 57 6.75 -9.64 11.15
C GLY A 57 7.29 -9.36 9.74
N TYR A 58 7.44 -8.07 9.40
CA TYR A 58 8.08 -7.60 8.18
C TYR A 58 8.52 -6.15 8.34
N SER A 59 9.81 -5.89 8.11
CA SER A 59 10.39 -4.55 8.03
C SER A 59 10.68 -4.20 6.57
N PRO A 60 9.97 -3.24 5.97
CA PRO A 60 10.26 -2.84 4.59
C PRO A 60 11.62 -2.15 4.43
N LEU A 61 12.21 -1.63 5.53
CA LEU A 61 13.59 -1.12 5.52
C LEU A 61 14.60 -2.24 5.28
N ASP A 62 14.34 -3.43 5.82
CA ASP A 62 15.18 -4.63 5.69
C ASP A 62 14.59 -5.62 4.68
N ALA A 63 13.89 -5.10 3.67
CA ALA A 63 13.07 -5.87 2.74
C ALA A 63 13.79 -7.05 2.07
N ILE A 64 15.11 -6.97 1.85
CA ILE A 64 15.86 -8.03 1.17
C ILE A 64 15.88 -9.31 2.02
N SER A 65 16.19 -9.21 3.31
CA SER A 65 16.19 -10.35 4.23
C SER A 65 14.80 -10.72 4.74
N ASP A 66 14.02 -9.70 5.13
CA ASP A 66 12.72 -9.91 5.77
C ASP A 66 11.67 -10.50 4.82
N THR A 67 11.75 -10.18 3.51
CA THR A 67 10.83 -10.77 2.54
C THR A 67 11.04 -12.27 2.42
N GLU A 68 12.28 -12.76 2.42
CA GLU A 68 12.57 -14.20 2.38
C GLU A 68 11.94 -14.90 3.59
N ILE A 69 12.18 -14.36 4.79
CA ILE A 69 11.61 -14.90 6.04
C ILE A 69 10.08 -14.87 6.01
N LEU A 70 9.49 -13.78 5.52
CA LEU A 70 8.03 -13.64 5.40
C LEU A 70 7.45 -14.72 4.49
N PHE A 71 8.03 -14.92 3.30
CA PHE A 71 7.52 -15.90 2.35
C PHE A 71 7.72 -17.35 2.82
N GLN A 72 8.80 -17.65 3.55
CA GLN A 72 8.94 -18.95 4.22
C GLN A 72 7.82 -19.20 5.25
N LYS A 73 7.38 -18.17 6.00
CA LYS A 73 6.26 -18.29 6.95
C LYS A 73 4.93 -18.48 6.20
N ILE A 74 4.70 -17.74 5.12
CA ILE A 74 3.50 -17.88 4.27
C ILE A 74 3.42 -19.29 3.68
N GLU A 75 4.51 -19.82 3.14
CA GLU A 75 4.58 -21.18 2.57
C GLU A 75 4.36 -22.26 3.64
N LYS A 76 4.98 -22.12 4.82
CA LYS A 76 4.74 -23.02 5.96
C LYS A 76 3.30 -23.05 6.44
N SER A 77 2.56 -21.96 6.22
CA SER A 77 1.13 -21.85 6.54
C SER A 77 0.24 -22.35 5.40
N SER A 78 0.81 -22.93 4.34
CA SER A 78 0.10 -23.40 3.15
C SER A 78 -0.78 -22.34 2.48
N ILE A 79 -0.33 -21.07 2.50
CA ILE A 79 -1.05 -19.95 1.91
C ILE A 79 -0.51 -19.71 0.51
N GLU A 80 -1.38 -19.77 -0.48
CA GLU A 80 -1.10 -19.43 -1.88
C GLU A 80 -1.77 -18.11 -2.22
N LEU A 81 -1.00 -17.11 -2.58
CA LEU A 81 -1.48 -15.75 -2.81
C LEU A 81 -2.15 -15.58 -4.16
N ASP A 82 -3.24 -14.83 -4.19
CA ASP A 82 -3.92 -14.35 -5.39
C ASP A 82 -3.66 -12.84 -5.60
N SER A 83 -3.32 -12.12 -4.53
CA SER A 83 -3.02 -10.68 -4.60
C SER A 83 -2.00 -10.25 -3.55
N VAL A 84 -1.30 -9.14 -3.85
CA VAL A 84 -0.47 -8.43 -2.87
C VAL A 84 -0.80 -6.94 -2.89
N VAL A 85 -0.99 -6.37 -1.71
CA VAL A 85 -1.11 -4.92 -1.52
C VAL A 85 0.10 -4.42 -0.75
N CYS A 86 1.03 -3.74 -1.43
CA CYS A 86 2.16 -3.08 -0.80
C CYS A 86 1.72 -1.71 -0.29
N ASN A 87 1.54 -1.60 1.04
CA ASN A 87 1.03 -0.40 1.70
C ASN A 87 2.02 0.17 2.74
N ALA A 88 2.87 -0.66 3.34
CA ALA A 88 3.83 -0.21 4.36
C ALA A 88 4.77 0.85 3.79
N ALA A 89 4.72 2.07 4.33
CA ALA A 89 5.52 3.18 3.85
C ALA A 89 6.09 4.02 5.00
N ASP A 90 7.23 4.62 4.74
CA ASP A 90 7.80 5.70 5.55
C ASP A 90 7.43 7.04 4.88
N LEU A 91 6.75 7.89 5.63
CA LEU A 91 6.43 9.25 5.17
C LEU A 91 7.65 10.18 5.24
N GLY A 92 8.72 9.76 5.91
CA GLY A 92 9.84 10.62 6.25
C GLY A 92 9.44 11.72 7.26
N ARG A 93 10.42 12.52 7.66
CA ARG A 93 10.23 13.78 8.38
C ARG A 93 10.22 14.94 7.39
N TRP A 94 9.92 16.15 7.85
CA TRP A 94 10.29 17.37 7.15
C TRP A 94 11.81 17.48 7.17
N MET A 95 12.46 17.44 6.01
CA MET A 95 13.91 17.34 5.89
C MET A 95 14.44 18.47 5.01
N ASN A 96 15.13 19.41 5.62
CA ASN A 96 15.87 20.40 4.82
C ASN A 96 16.97 19.67 4.02
N PRO A 97 16.97 19.77 2.69
CA PRO A 97 17.87 19.00 1.83
C PRO A 97 19.35 19.33 2.03
N LEU A 98 19.67 20.49 2.62
CA LEU A 98 21.06 20.90 2.89
C LEU A 98 21.60 20.32 4.19
N THR A 99 20.75 19.87 5.12
CA THR A 99 21.15 19.43 6.47
C THR A 99 20.66 18.03 6.84
N VAL A 100 19.84 17.39 6.01
CA VAL A 100 19.35 16.03 6.25
C VAL A 100 20.51 15.03 6.26
N ASP A 101 20.48 14.07 7.20
CA ASP A 101 21.38 12.92 7.13
C ASP A 101 21.07 12.10 5.87
N PRO A 102 22.04 11.87 4.99
CA PRO A 102 21.85 11.06 3.79
C PRO A 102 21.27 9.67 4.07
N ASN A 103 21.56 9.06 5.21
CA ASN A 103 21.01 7.77 5.61
C ASN A 103 19.50 7.87 5.90
N GLU A 104 19.03 8.93 6.53
CA GLU A 104 17.59 9.14 6.73
C GLU A 104 16.87 9.28 5.37
N TRP A 105 17.46 10.05 4.46
CA TRP A 105 16.92 10.19 3.12
C TRP A 105 16.85 8.85 2.37
N GLN A 106 17.94 8.06 2.41
CA GLN A 106 18.00 6.73 1.81
C GLN A 106 17.04 5.74 2.44
N ASN A 107 16.80 5.81 3.75
CA ASN A 107 15.88 4.92 4.45
C ASN A 107 14.44 5.07 3.93
N VAL A 108 14.01 6.28 3.59
CA VAL A 108 12.70 6.50 2.95
C VAL A 108 12.63 5.79 1.59
N ILE A 109 13.68 5.92 0.76
CA ILE A 109 13.74 5.24 -0.55
C ILE A 109 13.76 3.72 -0.37
N ARG A 110 14.60 3.19 0.51
CA ARG A 110 14.67 1.74 0.78
C ARG A 110 13.32 1.19 1.24
N THR A 111 12.71 1.85 2.22
CA THR A 111 11.41 1.42 2.77
C THR A 111 10.32 1.45 1.71
N ASN A 112 10.21 2.54 0.96
CA ASN A 112 9.07 2.75 0.06
C ASN A 112 9.24 2.09 -1.32
N VAL A 113 10.48 1.95 -1.81
CA VAL A 113 10.73 1.40 -3.16
C VAL A 113 11.15 -0.06 -3.07
N VAL A 114 12.24 -0.36 -2.37
CA VAL A 114 12.71 -1.74 -2.22
C VAL A 114 11.72 -2.57 -1.40
N GLY A 115 11.14 -1.97 -0.35
CA GLY A 115 10.09 -2.58 0.49
C GLY A 115 8.79 -2.90 -0.25
N TYR A 116 8.56 -2.35 -1.44
CA TYR A 116 7.44 -2.70 -2.31
C TYR A 116 7.85 -3.71 -3.38
N PHE A 117 9.02 -3.51 -3.98
CA PHE A 117 9.52 -4.40 -5.02
C PHE A 117 9.71 -5.84 -4.53
N MET A 118 10.34 -6.01 -3.36
CA MET A 118 10.69 -7.34 -2.85
C MET A 118 9.48 -8.24 -2.58
N PRO A 119 8.44 -7.80 -1.82
CA PRO A 119 7.24 -8.63 -1.64
C PRO A 119 6.50 -8.90 -2.96
N ALA A 120 6.42 -7.92 -3.85
CA ALA A 120 5.79 -8.10 -5.17
C ALA A 120 6.49 -9.17 -5.99
N ARG A 121 7.83 -9.13 -6.06
CA ARG A 121 8.64 -10.13 -6.77
C ARG A 121 8.47 -11.53 -6.21
N GLU A 122 8.57 -11.71 -4.90
CA GLU A 122 8.48 -13.04 -4.28
C GLU A 122 7.04 -13.60 -4.38
N ALA A 123 6.03 -12.73 -4.29
CA ALA A 123 4.65 -13.14 -4.52
C ALA A 123 4.43 -13.67 -5.94
N VAL A 124 4.92 -12.96 -6.96
CA VAL A 124 4.79 -13.43 -8.35
C VAL A 124 5.52 -14.75 -8.56
N LYS A 125 6.70 -14.95 -7.97
CA LYS A 125 7.37 -16.25 -7.99
C LYS A 125 6.52 -17.35 -7.35
N GLN A 126 5.90 -17.09 -6.20
CA GLN A 126 5.00 -18.03 -5.55
C GLN A 126 3.77 -18.32 -6.42
N MET A 127 3.12 -17.28 -6.96
CA MET A 127 1.95 -17.39 -7.84
C MET A 127 2.24 -18.23 -9.10
N ILE A 128 3.44 -18.09 -9.68
CA ILE A 128 3.87 -18.92 -10.81
C ILE A 128 4.03 -20.37 -10.37
N ARG A 129 4.74 -20.64 -9.26
CA ARG A 129 4.94 -22.01 -8.75
C ARG A 129 3.63 -22.71 -8.38
N SER A 130 2.65 -22.00 -7.85
CA SER A 130 1.34 -22.54 -7.45
C SER A 130 0.32 -22.57 -8.60
N GLY A 131 0.66 -22.08 -9.79
CA GLY A 131 -0.26 -22.02 -10.93
C GLY A 131 -1.33 -20.92 -10.83
N LYS A 132 -1.19 -19.98 -9.89
CA LYS A 132 -2.15 -18.90 -9.64
C LYS A 132 -1.79 -17.57 -10.29
N ALA A 133 -0.72 -17.50 -11.07
CA ALA A 133 -0.27 -16.24 -11.66
C ALA A 133 -1.30 -15.59 -12.59
N ASN A 134 -1.99 -16.40 -13.41
CA ASN A 134 -2.98 -15.87 -14.32
C ASN A 134 -4.20 -15.31 -13.56
N GLY A 135 -4.43 -14.02 -13.69
CA GLY A 135 -5.47 -13.27 -12.97
C GLY A 135 -5.03 -12.72 -11.61
N ALA A 136 -3.81 -13.03 -11.15
CA ALA A 136 -3.27 -12.46 -9.91
C ALA A 136 -2.97 -10.97 -10.05
N THR A 137 -2.87 -10.29 -8.90
CA THR A 137 -2.72 -8.83 -8.89
C THR A 137 -1.69 -8.33 -7.88
N ILE A 138 -1.00 -7.27 -8.25
CA ILE A 138 -0.16 -6.46 -7.37
C ILE A 138 -0.74 -5.06 -7.31
N VAL A 139 -1.00 -4.56 -6.09
CA VAL A 139 -1.47 -3.21 -5.85
C VAL A 139 -0.45 -2.45 -5.02
N PHE A 140 0.11 -1.39 -5.57
CA PHE A 140 0.99 -0.49 -4.84
C PHE A 140 0.21 0.70 -4.29
N VAL A 141 0.35 1.00 -3.01
CA VAL A 141 -0.22 2.21 -2.40
C VAL A 141 0.75 3.37 -2.61
N GLY A 142 0.52 4.13 -3.67
CA GLY A 142 1.25 5.35 -4.02
C GLY A 142 0.83 6.58 -3.21
N SER A 143 0.73 7.71 -3.90
CA SER A 143 0.20 9.00 -3.43
C SER A 143 0.10 9.92 -4.64
N ILE A 144 -0.75 10.95 -4.62
CA ILE A 144 -0.70 12.05 -5.60
C ILE A 144 0.67 12.73 -5.61
N ASN A 145 1.44 12.62 -4.54
CA ASN A 145 2.82 13.12 -4.47
C ASN A 145 3.82 12.37 -5.38
N TYR A 146 3.36 11.45 -6.23
CA TYR A 146 4.18 10.95 -7.33
C TYR A 146 4.38 12.00 -8.44
N LYS A 147 3.53 13.01 -8.46
CA LYS A 147 3.46 14.09 -9.44
C LYS A 147 3.57 15.45 -8.75
N ASP A 148 2.87 15.65 -7.62
CA ASP A 148 2.87 16.89 -6.88
C ASP A 148 3.92 16.88 -5.78
N ALA A 149 4.74 17.93 -5.72
CA ALA A 149 5.80 18.04 -4.73
C ALA A 149 5.33 18.75 -3.46
N LEU A 150 5.95 18.38 -2.36
CA LEU A 150 5.83 19.07 -1.08
C LEU A 150 7.22 19.57 -0.66
N PRO A 151 7.36 20.82 -0.20
CA PRO A 151 8.61 21.31 0.36
C PRO A 151 9.14 20.37 1.46
N GLU A 152 10.44 20.21 1.56
CA GLU A 152 11.12 19.38 2.56
C GLU A 152 10.69 17.91 2.60
N ARG A 153 10.11 17.39 1.50
CA ARG A 153 9.65 16.00 1.33
C ARG A 153 10.30 15.29 0.14
N SER A 154 11.48 15.73 -0.28
CA SER A 154 12.13 15.23 -1.50
C SER A 154 12.29 13.71 -1.54
N ALA A 155 12.70 13.06 -0.45
CA ALA A 155 12.80 11.60 -0.37
C ALA A 155 11.44 10.91 -0.58
N TYR A 156 10.40 11.40 0.09
CA TYR A 156 9.05 10.86 -0.03
C TYR A 156 8.50 11.02 -1.44
N VAL A 157 8.58 12.23 -2.00
CA VAL A 157 8.14 12.56 -3.37
C VAL A 157 8.88 11.68 -4.38
N ALA A 158 10.21 11.58 -4.28
CA ALA A 158 11.02 10.71 -5.13
C ALA A 158 10.58 9.25 -5.03
N SER A 159 10.33 8.74 -3.81
CA SER A 159 9.86 7.37 -3.60
C SER A 159 8.50 7.11 -4.23
N LYS A 160 7.57 8.06 -4.16
CA LYS A 160 6.23 7.92 -4.74
C LYS A 160 6.26 8.03 -6.28
N GLY A 161 7.13 8.87 -6.83
CA GLY A 161 7.44 8.88 -8.27
C GLY A 161 8.03 7.55 -8.75
N ALA A 162 8.98 6.99 -8.00
CA ALA A 162 9.55 5.68 -8.28
C ALA A 162 8.50 4.56 -8.27
N ILE A 163 7.55 4.55 -7.31
CA ILE A 163 6.45 3.57 -7.25
C ILE A 163 5.56 3.67 -8.50
N ALA A 164 5.18 4.87 -8.92
CA ALA A 164 4.36 5.06 -10.11
C ALA A 164 5.07 4.57 -11.40
N SER A 165 6.37 4.81 -11.52
CA SER A 165 7.18 4.31 -12.65
C SER A 165 7.41 2.80 -12.58
N MET A 166 7.71 2.26 -11.38
CA MET A 166 7.87 0.82 -11.13
C MET A 166 6.59 0.05 -11.44
N THR A 167 5.42 0.63 -11.18
CA THR A 167 4.12 0.05 -11.55
C THR A 167 4.05 -0.27 -13.03
N LYS A 168 4.48 0.65 -13.89
CA LYS A 168 4.49 0.46 -15.35
C LYS A 168 5.50 -0.60 -15.77
N GLY A 169 6.73 -0.55 -15.24
CA GLY A 169 7.76 -1.52 -15.55
C GLY A 169 7.34 -2.95 -15.19
N LEU A 170 6.91 -3.17 -13.94
CA LEU A 170 6.49 -4.49 -13.48
C LEU A 170 5.20 -4.98 -14.14
N ALA A 171 4.31 -4.08 -14.56
CA ALA A 171 3.13 -4.45 -15.34
C ALA A 171 3.51 -5.11 -16.67
N LEU A 172 4.53 -4.59 -17.36
CA LEU A 172 5.05 -5.17 -18.59
C LEU A 172 5.81 -6.47 -18.33
N ASP A 173 6.67 -6.49 -17.30
CA ASP A 173 7.49 -7.66 -16.98
C ASP A 173 6.63 -8.88 -16.58
N PHE A 174 5.52 -8.64 -15.86
CA PHE A 174 4.67 -9.70 -15.32
C PHE A 174 3.45 -10.02 -16.22
N ALA A 175 3.18 -9.25 -17.26
CA ALA A 175 2.08 -9.49 -18.20
C ALA A 175 2.13 -10.87 -18.85
N GLN A 176 3.33 -11.37 -19.17
CA GLN A 176 3.53 -12.71 -19.72
C GLN A 176 3.03 -13.85 -18.82
N TYR A 177 2.88 -13.59 -17.52
CA TYR A 177 2.34 -14.54 -16.54
C TYR A 177 0.85 -14.29 -16.23
N GLY A 178 0.22 -13.29 -16.87
CA GLY A 178 -1.16 -12.88 -16.59
C GLY A 178 -1.35 -12.10 -15.29
N VAL A 179 -0.26 -11.59 -14.68
CA VAL A 179 -0.31 -10.78 -13.46
C VAL A 179 -0.51 -9.30 -13.81
N ARG A 180 -1.48 -8.66 -13.17
CA ARG A 180 -1.72 -7.21 -13.31
C ARG A 180 -1.05 -6.44 -12.18
N VAL A 181 -0.45 -5.31 -12.48
CA VAL A 181 0.20 -4.43 -11.51
C VAL A 181 -0.37 -3.03 -11.65
N ASN A 182 -0.97 -2.49 -10.57
CA ASN A 182 -1.53 -1.14 -10.56
C ASN A 182 -1.14 -0.38 -9.30
N CYS A 183 -1.20 0.94 -9.36
CA CYS A 183 -0.93 1.84 -8.26
C CYS A 183 -2.23 2.54 -7.83
N LEU A 184 -2.53 2.53 -6.53
CA LEU A 184 -3.54 3.36 -5.90
C LEU A 184 -2.87 4.63 -5.38
N ALA A 185 -3.22 5.79 -5.90
CA ALA A 185 -2.65 7.08 -5.54
C ALA A 185 -3.66 7.95 -4.79
N PRO A 186 -3.73 7.82 -3.46
CA PRO A 186 -4.61 8.66 -2.66
C PRO A 186 -4.08 10.09 -2.52
N GLY A 187 -5.02 11.03 -2.31
CA GLY A 187 -4.75 12.34 -1.75
C GLY A 187 -4.62 12.29 -0.22
N ALA A 188 -5.16 13.28 0.47
CA ALA A 188 -5.15 13.32 1.92
C ALA A 188 -6.07 12.22 2.50
N ILE A 189 -5.49 11.36 3.36
CA ILE A 189 -6.21 10.29 4.05
C ILE A 189 -6.36 10.68 5.52
N TRP A 190 -7.58 10.63 6.07
CA TRP A 190 -7.77 10.74 7.51
C TRP A 190 -7.13 9.54 8.22
N THR A 191 -6.19 9.82 9.09
CA THR A 191 -5.46 8.82 9.88
C THR A 191 -5.36 9.28 11.32
N THR A 192 -4.93 8.42 12.22
CA THR A 192 -4.72 8.75 13.64
C THR A 192 -3.83 9.98 13.87
N ARG A 193 -3.01 10.35 12.89
CA ARG A 193 -2.21 11.60 12.94
C ARG A 193 -3.08 12.86 12.92
N TYR A 194 -4.28 12.78 12.36
CA TYR A 194 -5.24 13.90 12.31
C TYR A 194 -6.19 13.92 13.51
N ASP A 195 -6.24 12.85 14.31
CA ASP A 195 -7.16 12.78 15.48
C ASP A 195 -6.85 13.84 16.55
N ALA A 196 -5.57 14.28 16.63
CA ALA A 196 -5.11 15.35 17.52
C ALA A 196 -5.11 16.75 16.84
N MET A 197 -5.53 16.84 15.58
CA MET A 197 -5.54 18.11 14.84
C MET A 197 -6.70 18.99 15.32
N ASP A 198 -6.45 20.31 15.42
CA ASP A 198 -7.51 21.27 15.68
C ASP A 198 -8.60 21.23 14.58
N LYS A 199 -9.86 21.39 15.01
CA LYS A 199 -11.00 21.33 14.08
C LYS A 199 -10.94 22.39 12.99
N ALA A 200 -10.46 23.60 13.32
CA ALA A 200 -10.31 24.69 12.35
C ALA A 200 -9.23 24.35 11.31
N GLU A 201 -8.11 23.78 11.73
CA GLU A 201 -7.05 23.32 10.82
C GLU A 201 -7.53 22.18 9.93
N ALA A 202 -8.27 21.21 10.49
CA ALA A 202 -8.86 20.12 9.74
C ALA A 202 -9.85 20.62 8.67
N GLU A 203 -10.67 21.61 9.03
CA GLU A 203 -11.62 22.25 8.11
C GLU A 203 -10.92 23.04 7.01
N GLU A 204 -9.87 23.82 7.35
CA GLU A 204 -9.05 24.52 6.36
C GLU A 204 -8.44 23.54 5.33
N ARG A 205 -7.88 22.42 5.81
CA ARG A 205 -7.33 21.39 4.93
C ARG A 205 -8.40 20.74 4.06
N ARG A 206 -9.57 20.47 4.62
CA ARG A 206 -10.71 19.92 3.88
C ARG A 206 -11.17 20.85 2.77
N ASN A 207 -11.23 22.15 3.04
CA ASN A 207 -11.65 23.17 2.08
C ASN A 207 -10.71 23.33 0.90
N LYS A 208 -9.45 22.85 1.00
CA LYS A 208 -8.51 22.79 -0.11
C LYS A 208 -8.75 21.61 -1.06
N ILE A 209 -9.60 20.66 -0.68
CA ILE A 209 -9.97 19.50 -1.51
C ILE A 209 -11.28 19.86 -2.25
N PRO A 210 -11.37 19.76 -3.57
CA PRO A 210 -12.58 20.14 -4.32
C PRO A 210 -13.87 19.50 -3.81
N LEU A 211 -13.87 18.19 -3.53
CA LEU A 211 -15.01 17.51 -2.93
C LEU A 211 -15.15 17.75 -1.42
N ARG A 212 -14.25 18.48 -0.79
CA ARG A 212 -14.24 18.77 0.65
C ARG A 212 -14.32 17.53 1.54
N VAL A 213 -13.69 16.44 1.11
CA VAL A 213 -13.62 15.17 1.84
C VAL A 213 -12.20 14.64 1.89
N PHE A 214 -11.82 14.08 3.03
CA PHE A 214 -10.63 13.26 3.12
C PHE A 214 -10.96 11.83 2.67
N SER A 215 -10.02 11.14 2.06
CA SER A 215 -10.11 9.69 1.96
C SER A 215 -10.09 9.08 3.37
N THR A 216 -10.78 7.96 3.56
CA THR A 216 -10.81 7.22 4.82
C THR A 216 -10.09 5.88 4.66
N LYS A 217 -9.86 5.19 5.77
CA LYS A 217 -9.35 3.81 5.72
C LYS A 217 -10.29 2.87 4.97
N GLU A 218 -11.60 3.12 5.06
CA GLU A 218 -12.64 2.37 4.32
C GLU A 218 -12.53 2.63 2.81
N THR A 219 -12.40 3.90 2.40
CA THR A 219 -12.17 4.28 0.99
C THR A 219 -10.94 3.58 0.43
N MET A 220 -9.84 3.54 1.20
CA MET A 220 -8.63 2.84 0.79
C MET A 220 -8.87 1.33 0.60
N GLY A 221 -9.69 0.73 1.45
CA GLY A 221 -10.09 -0.68 1.34
C GLY A 221 -10.86 -0.94 0.05
N GLU A 222 -11.89 -0.15 -0.25
CA GLU A 222 -12.71 -0.29 -1.45
C GLU A 222 -11.87 -0.18 -2.74
N GLN A 223 -11.00 0.82 -2.81
CA GLN A 223 -10.20 1.06 -4.02
C GLN A 223 -9.08 0.01 -4.22
N ALA A 224 -8.45 -0.43 -3.12
CA ALA A 224 -7.47 -1.51 -3.20
C ALA A 224 -8.14 -2.84 -3.63
N PHE A 225 -9.33 -3.13 -3.12
CA PHE A 225 -10.10 -4.31 -3.49
C PHE A 225 -10.55 -4.25 -4.96
N PHE A 226 -11.02 -3.09 -5.44
CA PHE A 226 -11.32 -2.88 -6.86
C PHE A 226 -10.13 -3.25 -7.74
N LEU A 227 -8.93 -2.72 -7.45
CA LEU A 227 -7.73 -3.00 -8.22
C LEU A 227 -7.27 -4.47 -8.13
N ALA A 228 -7.60 -5.16 -7.04
CA ALA A 228 -7.23 -6.56 -6.80
C ALA A 228 -8.20 -7.57 -7.41
N THR A 229 -9.32 -7.14 -8.00
CA THR A 229 -10.37 -8.01 -8.53
C THR A 229 -10.58 -7.86 -10.03
N GLU A 230 -11.42 -8.73 -10.60
CA GLU A 230 -11.85 -8.67 -12.00
C GLU A 230 -12.59 -7.37 -12.35
N ALA A 231 -13.12 -6.65 -11.36
CA ALA A 231 -13.80 -5.38 -11.57
C ALA A 231 -12.89 -4.32 -12.23
N SER A 232 -11.57 -4.47 -12.09
CA SER A 232 -10.57 -3.60 -12.72
C SER A 232 -9.93 -4.20 -13.99
N TYR A 233 -10.40 -5.35 -14.48
CA TYR A 233 -9.86 -5.94 -15.71
C TYR A 233 -10.26 -5.12 -16.94
N PRO A 234 -9.35 -4.86 -17.91
CA PRO A 234 -7.96 -5.30 -18.02
C PRO A 234 -6.91 -4.25 -17.56
N MET A 235 -7.19 -3.48 -16.52
CA MET A 235 -6.24 -2.46 -16.03
C MET A 235 -4.92 -3.10 -15.57
N THR A 236 -3.80 -2.66 -16.15
CA THR A 236 -2.44 -2.94 -15.69
C THR A 236 -1.55 -1.75 -16.03
N GLY A 237 -0.51 -1.47 -15.23
CA GLY A 237 0.38 -0.32 -15.41
C GLY A 237 -0.26 1.04 -15.09
N SER A 238 -1.45 1.05 -14.51
CA SER A 238 -2.24 2.26 -14.29
C SER A 238 -2.01 2.84 -12.88
N VAL A 239 -2.17 4.16 -12.78
CA VAL A 239 -2.25 4.88 -11.50
C VAL A 239 -3.69 5.36 -11.32
N LEU A 240 -4.38 4.79 -10.34
CA LEU A 240 -5.74 5.19 -9.95
C LEU A 240 -5.65 6.27 -8.88
N ILE A 241 -6.02 7.49 -9.25
CA ILE A 241 -6.04 8.65 -8.35
C ILE A 241 -7.34 8.67 -7.58
N VAL A 242 -7.27 8.83 -6.24
CA VAL A 242 -8.41 8.91 -5.32
C VAL A 242 -8.13 10.02 -4.31
N ASP A 243 -8.46 11.26 -4.66
CA ASP A 243 -7.96 12.45 -3.95
C ASP A 243 -9.01 13.56 -3.78
N GLY A 244 -10.28 13.28 -4.11
CA GLY A 244 -11.35 14.26 -4.04
C GLY A 244 -11.22 15.40 -5.06
N GLY A 245 -10.44 15.21 -6.13
CA GLY A 245 -10.23 16.16 -7.21
C GLY A 245 -9.01 17.07 -7.03
N SER A 246 -8.17 16.82 -6.01
CA SER A 246 -7.01 17.67 -5.72
C SER A 246 -6.02 17.71 -6.88
N ASP A 247 -5.75 16.58 -7.54
CA ASP A 247 -4.83 16.48 -8.68
C ASP A 247 -5.39 17.16 -9.96
N ALA A 248 -6.71 17.24 -10.08
CA ALA A 248 -7.36 17.90 -11.21
C ALA A 248 -7.42 19.42 -11.07
N LEU A 249 -7.18 19.94 -9.85
CA LEU A 249 -7.23 21.37 -9.58
C LEU A 249 -5.97 22.06 -10.12
N MET A 250 -6.14 22.99 -11.03
CA MET A 250 -5.04 23.80 -11.54
C MET A 250 -4.53 24.73 -10.43
N SER A 251 -3.22 24.72 -10.17
CA SER A 251 -2.61 25.62 -9.19
C SER A 251 -2.87 27.09 -9.57
N GLY A 252 -3.60 27.81 -8.74
CA GLY A 252 -3.96 29.23 -8.94
C GLY A 252 -5.35 29.48 -9.50
N GLY A 253 -6.17 28.48 -9.67
CA GLY A 253 -7.57 28.60 -10.08
C GLY A 253 -8.52 28.68 -8.86
N PHE A 254 -9.16 29.79 -8.72
CA PHE A 254 -10.22 30.35 -7.87
C PHE A 254 -9.75 31.23 -6.75
#